data_9cab538e70889a4edb7d2f6f6a91f72d
#
_entry.id   9cab538e70889a4edb7d2f6f6a91f72d
#
_cell.length_a   1.000
_cell.length_b   1.000
_cell.length_c   1.000
_cell.angle_alpha   90.00
_cell.angle_beta   90.00
_cell.angle_gamma   90.00
#
_symmetry.space_group_name_H-M   'P 1'
#
loop_
_entity.id
_entity.type
_entity.pdbx_description
1 polymer ?
#
loop_
_entity_poly.entity_id
_entity_poly.type
_entity_poly.pdbx_seq_one_letter_code
_entity_poly.pdbx_strand_id
1 'polypeptide(L)'
;MSDTTASEKVDDDEIVIDVDEPQATIEDLPGVGPATAEKLRDAGFDDLLAIAVMSPSELGEQAELGEAVSAKIIAGAKKLANIGGFISGAALLDKRSQVMKLTSGTSALDELLGGGFETQAIVEVYGEFGSGKTQVGHQLAVNCALPVEQGGYGGEVFYIDTEDTFRPERITQMAEGVGIDPSEALERIHVARAYNSAHQMLLVDEIQRMGRSVDVRLIIVDSLTSHFRAEYLGRGMLAARQQKLNRHLKDLKKLADVNNALVLVTNQVHSKPDAMWGDPTK
;
A
#
# COMPACT_ATOMS: atom_id res chain seq x y z
N MET A 1 13.02 -71.69 -13.10
CA MET A 1 11.89 -71.02 -12.47
C MET A 1 12.25 -69.56 -12.42
N SER A 2 11.70 -68.88 -13.38
CA SER A 2 11.91 -67.47 -13.69
C SER A 2 10.99 -66.62 -12.79
N ASP A 3 11.56 -65.68 -12.11
CA ASP A 3 10.80 -64.65 -11.42
C ASP A 3 11.09 -63.31 -12.09
N THR A 4 10.05 -62.81 -12.75
CA THR A 4 10.07 -61.56 -13.49
C THR A 4 9.47 -60.48 -12.60
N THR A 5 10.32 -59.62 -12.09
CA THR A 5 9.86 -58.38 -11.42
C THR A 5 9.70 -57.29 -12.49
N ALA A 6 8.46 -56.92 -12.74
CA ALA A 6 8.14 -55.75 -13.55
C ALA A 6 8.43 -54.47 -12.74
N SER A 7 9.31 -53.64 -13.27
CA SER A 7 9.52 -52.28 -12.79
C SER A 7 8.45 -51.37 -13.43
N GLU A 8 7.56 -50.87 -12.63
CA GLU A 8 6.71 -49.73 -13.00
C GLU A 8 7.59 -48.49 -13.20
N LYS A 9 7.60 -48.00 -14.43
CA LYS A 9 8.07 -46.64 -14.71
C LYS A 9 7.04 -45.66 -14.25
N VAL A 10 7.39 -44.86 -13.26
CA VAL A 10 6.69 -43.62 -12.95
C VAL A 10 7.15 -42.62 -14.00
N ASP A 11 6.25 -42.21 -14.88
CA ASP A 11 6.45 -41.07 -15.77
C ASP A 11 6.40 -39.80 -14.89
N ASP A 12 7.56 -39.18 -14.67
CA ASP A 12 7.68 -37.81 -14.18
C ASP A 12 7.20 -36.88 -15.31
N ASP A 13 5.90 -36.60 -15.34
CA ASP A 13 5.39 -35.46 -16.07
C ASP A 13 5.91 -34.18 -15.37
N GLU A 14 7.09 -33.72 -15.82
CA GLU A 14 7.54 -32.34 -15.56
C GLU A 14 6.48 -31.39 -16.10
N ILE A 15 5.74 -30.76 -15.18
CA ILE A 15 4.90 -29.61 -15.50
C ILE A 15 5.86 -28.48 -15.90
N VAL A 16 6.11 -28.36 -17.20
CA VAL A 16 6.79 -27.20 -17.78
C VAL A 16 5.82 -26.03 -17.61
N ILE A 17 6.07 -25.21 -16.61
CA ILE A 17 5.41 -23.91 -16.49
C ILE A 17 6.02 -23.05 -17.59
N ASP A 18 5.24 -22.83 -18.65
CA ASP A 18 5.58 -21.93 -19.74
C ASP A 18 5.57 -20.49 -19.19
N VAL A 19 6.77 -19.94 -18.93
CA VAL A 19 6.98 -18.63 -18.27
C VAL A 19 6.82 -17.48 -19.28
N ASP A 20 6.39 -17.73 -20.50
CA ASP A 20 6.39 -16.79 -21.63
C ASP A 20 5.00 -16.64 -22.27
N GLU A 21 3.90 -16.61 -21.49
CA GLU A 21 2.67 -16.01 -22.00
C GLU A 21 2.83 -14.47 -21.97
N PRO A 22 2.65 -13.77 -23.12
CA PRO A 22 2.71 -12.32 -23.14
C PRO A 22 1.65 -11.78 -22.15
N GLN A 23 2.11 -11.02 -21.16
CA GLN A 23 1.20 -10.37 -20.21
C GLN A 23 0.23 -9.50 -20.99
N ALA A 24 -1.08 -9.72 -20.77
CA ALA A 24 -2.12 -8.92 -21.40
C ALA A 24 -1.92 -7.43 -21.07
N THR A 25 -2.07 -6.60 -22.09
CA THR A 25 -1.85 -5.15 -22.03
C THR A 25 -3.19 -4.39 -22.05
N ILE A 26 -3.17 -3.07 -21.89
CA ILE A 26 -4.39 -2.25 -21.95
C ILE A 26 -5.04 -2.28 -23.32
N GLU A 27 -4.32 -2.57 -24.38
CA GLU A 27 -4.81 -2.73 -25.75
C GLU A 27 -5.69 -3.98 -25.92
N ASP A 28 -5.49 -4.99 -25.09
CA ASP A 28 -6.30 -6.22 -25.11
C ASP A 28 -7.66 -6.05 -24.42
N LEU A 29 -7.91 -4.85 -23.84
CA LEU A 29 -9.16 -4.57 -23.14
C LEU A 29 -10.33 -4.37 -24.12
N PRO A 30 -11.49 -4.95 -23.82
CA PRO A 30 -12.68 -4.82 -24.67
C PRO A 30 -13.16 -3.37 -24.74
N GLY A 31 -13.12 -2.78 -25.92
CA GLY A 31 -13.55 -1.40 -26.18
C GLY A 31 -12.43 -0.38 -26.06
N VAL A 32 -11.20 -0.81 -25.90
CA VAL A 32 -10.02 0.04 -25.97
C VAL A 32 -9.44 -0.03 -27.39
N GLY A 33 -9.63 1.07 -28.14
CA GLY A 33 -8.93 1.30 -29.40
C GLY A 33 -7.73 2.24 -29.17
N PRO A 34 -6.93 2.54 -30.21
CA PRO A 34 -5.72 3.35 -30.07
C PRO A 34 -5.93 4.68 -29.35
N ALA A 35 -7.00 5.42 -29.68
CA ALA A 35 -7.32 6.70 -29.04
C ALA A 35 -7.74 6.53 -27.55
N THR A 36 -8.40 5.42 -27.19
CA THR A 36 -8.75 5.15 -25.81
C THR A 36 -7.54 4.68 -25.00
N ALA A 37 -6.65 3.89 -25.63
CA ALA A 37 -5.39 3.47 -25.00
C ALA A 37 -4.49 4.70 -24.73
N GLU A 38 -4.42 5.66 -25.66
CA GLU A 38 -3.69 6.91 -25.46
C GLU A 38 -4.25 7.70 -24.27
N LYS A 39 -5.58 7.89 -24.20
CA LYS A 39 -6.23 8.56 -23.05
C LYS A 39 -5.97 7.86 -21.72
N LEU A 40 -5.98 6.53 -21.72
CA LEU A 40 -5.66 5.76 -20.51
C LEU A 40 -4.21 5.98 -20.09
N ARG A 41 -3.25 5.96 -21.04
CA ARG A 41 -1.83 6.24 -20.74
C ARG A 41 -1.61 7.68 -20.29
N ASP A 42 -2.21 8.66 -20.97
CA ASP A 42 -2.11 10.08 -20.57
C ASP A 42 -2.68 10.30 -19.17
N ALA A 43 -3.72 9.54 -18.81
CA ALA A 43 -4.24 9.47 -17.47
C ALA A 43 -3.40 8.57 -16.53
N GLY A 44 -2.31 7.95 -17.02
CA GLY A 44 -1.34 7.12 -16.27
C GLY A 44 -1.84 5.74 -15.93
N PHE A 45 -2.72 5.17 -16.75
CA PHE A 45 -3.20 3.80 -16.58
C PHE A 45 -2.51 2.89 -17.62
N ASP A 46 -1.32 2.41 -17.28
CA ASP A 46 -0.57 1.45 -18.11
C ASP A 46 -0.76 0.00 -17.66
N ASP A 47 -1.25 -0.19 -16.43
CA ASP A 47 -1.44 -1.50 -15.81
C ASP A 47 -2.92 -1.87 -15.68
N LEU A 48 -3.23 -3.13 -16.01
CA LEU A 48 -4.57 -3.70 -15.89
C LEU A 48 -5.09 -3.71 -14.45
N LEU A 49 -4.21 -3.89 -13.46
CA LEU A 49 -4.57 -3.89 -12.04
C LEU A 49 -5.03 -2.49 -11.60
N ALA A 50 -4.30 -1.45 -12.01
CA ALA A 50 -4.65 -0.08 -11.71
C ALA A 50 -6.06 0.28 -12.24
N ILE A 51 -6.38 -0.14 -13.47
CA ILE A 51 -7.71 0.04 -14.07
C ILE A 51 -8.77 -0.80 -13.35
N ALA A 52 -8.48 -2.05 -13.07
CA ALA A 52 -9.45 -3.00 -12.51
C ALA A 52 -9.96 -2.62 -11.11
N VAL A 53 -9.19 -1.87 -10.33
CA VAL A 53 -9.56 -1.42 -8.98
C VAL A 53 -10.25 -0.04 -8.94
N MET A 54 -10.40 0.61 -10.12
CA MET A 54 -11.12 1.89 -10.23
C MET A 54 -12.63 1.72 -10.17
N SER A 55 -13.34 2.79 -9.79
CA SER A 55 -14.76 2.90 -10.07
C SER A 55 -14.99 3.46 -11.48
N PRO A 56 -16.15 3.18 -12.12
CA PRO A 56 -16.45 3.73 -13.45
C PRO A 56 -16.43 5.27 -13.51
N SER A 57 -16.87 5.93 -12.45
CA SER A 57 -16.85 7.39 -12.34
C SER A 57 -15.43 7.93 -12.28
N GLU A 58 -14.58 7.36 -11.39
CA GLU A 58 -13.18 7.77 -11.23
C GLU A 58 -12.38 7.60 -12.54
N LEU A 59 -12.51 6.42 -13.18
CA LEU A 59 -11.83 6.18 -14.46
C LEU A 59 -12.34 7.13 -15.55
N GLY A 60 -13.66 7.39 -15.56
CA GLY A 60 -14.29 8.30 -16.52
C GLY A 60 -13.78 9.72 -16.40
N GLU A 61 -13.65 10.23 -15.18
CA GLU A 61 -13.13 11.57 -14.90
C GLU A 61 -11.63 11.70 -15.25
N GLN A 62 -10.82 10.71 -14.88
CA GLN A 62 -9.36 10.78 -15.06
C GLN A 62 -8.91 10.56 -16.51
N ALA A 63 -9.58 9.65 -17.24
CA ALA A 63 -9.24 9.33 -18.61
C ALA A 63 -10.17 10.00 -19.65
N GLU A 64 -11.03 10.92 -19.21
CA GLU A 64 -12.02 11.59 -20.08
C GLU A 64 -12.87 10.60 -20.90
N LEU A 65 -13.39 9.59 -20.24
CA LEU A 65 -14.22 8.52 -20.81
C LEU A 65 -15.65 8.58 -20.27
N GLY A 66 -16.61 8.15 -21.06
CA GLY A 66 -17.98 7.97 -20.59
C GLY A 66 -18.08 6.84 -19.57
N GLU A 67 -18.93 6.97 -18.56
CA GLU A 67 -19.09 6.02 -17.45
C GLU A 67 -19.38 4.58 -17.94
N ALA A 68 -20.22 4.42 -18.96
CA ALA A 68 -20.53 3.11 -19.55
C ALA A 68 -19.29 2.46 -20.22
N VAL A 69 -18.45 3.27 -20.86
CA VAL A 69 -17.20 2.81 -21.48
C VAL A 69 -16.22 2.41 -20.37
N SER A 70 -16.05 3.26 -19.36
CA SER A 70 -15.21 2.99 -18.19
C SER A 70 -15.61 1.71 -17.48
N ALA A 71 -16.91 1.47 -17.26
CA ALA A 71 -17.41 0.24 -16.67
C ALA A 71 -17.05 -1.01 -17.49
N LYS A 72 -17.13 -0.93 -18.83
CA LYS A 72 -16.75 -2.02 -19.72
C LYS A 72 -15.25 -2.30 -19.70
N ILE A 73 -14.44 -1.26 -19.71
CA ILE A 73 -12.97 -1.35 -19.61
C ILE A 73 -12.57 -1.98 -18.29
N ILE A 74 -13.14 -1.52 -17.17
CA ILE A 74 -12.88 -2.08 -15.83
C ILE A 74 -13.27 -3.56 -15.75
N ALA A 75 -14.44 -3.94 -16.31
CA ALA A 75 -14.84 -5.33 -16.34
C ALA A 75 -13.87 -6.21 -17.16
N GLY A 76 -13.38 -5.70 -18.27
CA GLY A 76 -12.33 -6.34 -19.07
C GLY A 76 -11.01 -6.49 -18.31
N ALA A 77 -10.56 -5.42 -17.67
CA ALA A 77 -9.34 -5.40 -16.88
C ALA A 77 -9.40 -6.41 -15.71
N LYS A 78 -10.53 -6.50 -14.99
CA LYS A 78 -10.75 -7.49 -13.94
C LYS A 78 -10.63 -8.92 -14.48
N LYS A 79 -11.15 -9.17 -15.68
CA LYS A 79 -11.12 -10.50 -16.31
C LYS A 79 -9.70 -10.87 -16.77
N LEU A 80 -9.02 -9.96 -17.45
CA LEU A 80 -7.66 -10.19 -17.97
C LEU A 80 -6.62 -10.26 -16.84
N ALA A 81 -6.74 -9.40 -15.84
CA ALA A 81 -5.87 -9.44 -14.65
C ALA A 81 -6.29 -10.53 -13.64
N ASN A 82 -7.28 -11.36 -13.97
CA ASN A 82 -7.82 -12.42 -13.10
C ASN A 82 -8.21 -11.91 -11.69
N ILE A 83 -8.79 -10.70 -11.65
CA ILE A 83 -9.19 -10.06 -10.40
C ILE A 83 -10.68 -10.35 -10.11
N GLY A 84 -10.94 -10.83 -8.89
CA GLY A 84 -12.29 -11.06 -8.38
C GLY A 84 -12.80 -12.48 -8.50
N GLY A 85 -11.96 -13.44 -8.97
CA GLY A 85 -12.24 -14.88 -8.90
C GLY A 85 -11.65 -15.53 -7.65
N PHE A 86 -12.11 -16.75 -7.33
CA PHE A 86 -11.44 -17.60 -6.36
C PHE A 86 -10.13 -18.12 -6.97
N ILE A 87 -9.03 -18.01 -6.20
CA ILE A 87 -7.76 -18.63 -6.53
C ILE A 87 -7.45 -19.69 -5.47
N SER A 88 -6.64 -20.67 -5.82
CA SER A 88 -6.18 -21.67 -4.85
C SER A 88 -5.25 -21.04 -3.81
N GLY A 89 -5.15 -21.66 -2.62
CA GLY A 89 -4.18 -21.23 -1.63
C GLY A 89 -2.74 -21.29 -2.14
N ALA A 90 -2.40 -22.24 -3.02
CA ALA A 90 -1.11 -22.32 -3.67
C ALA A 90 -0.85 -21.10 -4.57
N ALA A 91 -1.79 -20.77 -5.46
CA ALA A 91 -1.67 -19.57 -6.31
C ALA A 91 -1.62 -18.26 -5.49
N LEU A 92 -2.28 -18.22 -4.32
CA LEU A 92 -2.15 -17.08 -3.41
C LEU A 92 -0.75 -17.02 -2.79
N LEU A 93 -0.17 -18.15 -2.43
CA LEU A 93 1.19 -18.23 -1.89
C LEU A 93 2.21 -17.71 -2.92
N ASP A 94 2.07 -18.08 -4.19
CA ASP A 94 2.92 -17.61 -5.28
C ASP A 94 2.82 -16.09 -5.46
N LYS A 95 1.59 -15.54 -5.45
CA LYS A 95 1.38 -14.08 -5.47
C LYS A 95 2.04 -13.38 -4.28
N ARG A 96 2.04 -13.99 -3.11
CA ARG A 96 2.69 -13.43 -1.92
C ARG A 96 4.20 -13.47 -1.97
N SER A 97 4.82 -14.19 -2.91
CA SER A 97 6.28 -14.16 -3.12
C SER A 97 6.81 -12.76 -3.48
N GLN A 98 5.96 -11.89 -4.02
CA GLN A 98 6.30 -10.49 -4.32
C GLN A 98 6.18 -9.54 -3.12
N VAL A 99 5.64 -10.00 -1.99
CA VAL A 99 5.55 -9.19 -0.77
C VAL A 99 6.94 -9.00 -0.19
N MET A 100 7.35 -7.74 -0.07
CA MET A 100 8.63 -7.36 0.52
C MET A 100 8.46 -7.11 2.03
N LYS A 101 9.55 -7.15 2.78
CA LYS A 101 9.57 -6.87 4.23
C LYS A 101 10.57 -5.78 4.54
N LEU A 102 10.08 -4.68 5.14
CA LEU A 102 10.89 -3.57 5.61
C LEU A 102 11.38 -3.83 7.03
N THR A 103 12.69 -3.76 7.23
CA THR A 103 13.26 -3.86 8.58
C THR A 103 12.84 -2.68 9.45
N SER A 104 12.53 -2.95 10.70
CA SER A 104 12.38 -1.92 11.74
C SER A 104 13.72 -1.30 12.18
N GLY A 105 14.84 -1.93 11.81
CA GLY A 105 16.17 -1.65 12.35
C GLY A 105 16.43 -2.32 13.71
N THR A 106 15.50 -3.17 14.19
CA THR A 106 15.62 -3.89 15.47
C THR A 106 15.28 -5.36 15.26
N SER A 107 16.26 -6.25 15.42
CA SER A 107 16.10 -7.68 15.17
C SER A 107 14.95 -8.31 15.94
N ALA A 108 14.76 -7.92 17.21
CA ALA A 108 13.69 -8.45 18.06
C ALA A 108 12.29 -8.11 17.53
N LEU A 109 12.08 -6.90 16.99
CA LEU A 109 10.81 -6.50 16.38
C LEU A 109 10.62 -7.17 15.02
N ASP A 110 11.67 -7.26 14.22
CA ASP A 110 11.62 -7.93 12.94
C ASP A 110 11.30 -9.42 13.09
N GLU A 111 11.90 -10.10 14.07
CA GLU A 111 11.58 -11.49 14.40
C GLU A 111 10.11 -11.66 14.81
N LEU A 112 9.61 -10.77 15.67
CA LEU A 112 8.19 -10.75 16.07
C LEU A 112 7.24 -10.57 14.89
N LEU A 113 7.61 -9.76 13.90
CA LEU A 113 6.86 -9.51 12.67
C LEU A 113 7.12 -10.55 11.57
N GLY A 114 7.91 -11.58 11.85
CA GLY A 114 8.25 -12.61 10.86
C GLY A 114 9.17 -12.12 9.75
N GLY A 115 10.04 -11.14 10.05
CA GLY A 115 11.07 -10.60 9.18
C GLY A 115 10.93 -9.13 8.81
N GLY A 116 9.96 -8.41 9.40
CA GLY A 116 9.74 -6.98 9.18
C GLY A 116 8.31 -6.64 8.75
N PHE A 117 8.11 -5.38 8.40
CA PHE A 117 6.81 -4.85 7.95
C PHE A 117 6.54 -5.25 6.50
N GLU A 118 5.39 -5.87 6.23
CA GLU A 118 5.03 -6.35 4.89
C GLU A 118 4.49 -5.24 4.00
N THR A 119 4.87 -5.23 2.72
CA THR A 119 4.16 -4.47 1.67
C THR A 119 2.75 -5.02 1.45
N GLN A 120 1.94 -4.30 0.68
CA GLN A 120 0.53 -4.63 0.43
C GLN A 120 -0.29 -4.72 1.72
N ALA A 121 0.11 -4.00 2.76
CA ALA A 121 -0.53 -4.00 4.07
C ALA A 121 -0.73 -2.57 4.59
N ILE A 122 -1.75 -2.41 5.45
CA ILE A 122 -1.85 -1.27 6.35
C ILE A 122 -1.47 -1.76 7.73
N VAL A 123 -0.46 -1.13 8.32
CA VAL A 123 0.00 -1.42 9.69
C VAL A 123 -0.32 -0.22 10.57
N GLU A 124 -1.00 -0.46 11.68
CA GLU A 124 -1.28 0.56 12.68
C GLU A 124 -0.32 0.44 13.86
N VAL A 125 0.36 1.55 14.19
CA VAL A 125 1.10 1.71 15.42
C VAL A 125 0.31 2.63 16.34
N TYR A 126 -0.17 2.12 17.45
CA TYR A 126 -0.99 2.89 18.39
C TYR A 126 -0.37 2.92 19.79
N GLY A 127 -0.71 3.93 20.55
CA GLY A 127 -0.23 4.11 21.92
C GLY A 127 -0.50 5.51 22.46
N GLU A 128 -0.16 5.72 23.72
CA GLU A 128 -0.29 7.01 24.39
C GLU A 128 0.62 8.08 23.75
N PHE A 129 0.35 9.35 24.08
CA PHE A 129 1.24 10.43 23.69
C PHE A 129 2.66 10.19 24.22
N GLY A 130 3.66 10.47 23.37
CA GLY A 130 5.08 10.29 23.75
C GLY A 130 5.60 8.85 23.70
N SER A 131 4.80 7.86 23.26
CA SER A 131 5.24 6.45 23.18
C SER A 131 6.17 6.12 22.00
N GLY A 132 6.56 7.09 21.18
CA GLY A 132 7.52 6.90 20.10
C GLY A 132 6.92 6.54 18.73
N LYS A 133 5.59 6.59 18.53
CA LYS A 133 4.93 6.26 17.25
C LYS A 133 5.52 7.02 16.05
N THR A 134 5.65 8.34 16.17
CA THR A 134 6.29 9.19 15.15
C THR A 134 7.75 8.78 14.89
N GLN A 135 8.47 8.36 15.94
CA GLN A 135 9.87 7.90 15.79
C GLN A 135 9.95 6.59 14.99
N VAL A 136 8.98 5.69 15.17
CA VAL A 136 8.87 4.48 14.32
C VAL A 136 8.62 4.88 12.88
N GLY A 137 7.72 5.83 12.62
CA GLY A 137 7.48 6.36 11.27
C GLY A 137 8.74 6.94 10.63
N HIS A 138 9.47 7.79 11.34
CA HIS A 138 10.74 8.36 10.87
C HIS A 138 11.80 7.28 10.59
N GLN A 139 11.93 6.29 11.48
CA GLN A 139 12.90 5.20 11.28
C GLN A 139 12.57 4.36 10.05
N LEU A 140 11.28 4.01 9.86
CA LEU A 140 10.86 3.25 8.67
C LEU A 140 11.02 4.07 7.38
N ALA A 141 10.81 5.41 7.44
CA ALA A 141 11.08 6.28 6.30
C ALA A 141 12.54 6.23 5.88
N VAL A 142 13.47 6.27 6.83
CA VAL A 142 14.91 6.13 6.57
C VAL A 142 15.24 4.72 6.09
N ASN A 143 14.74 3.69 6.75
CA ASN A 143 15.03 2.29 6.40
C ASN A 143 14.50 1.94 5.00
N CYS A 144 13.44 2.61 4.52
CA CYS A 144 12.93 2.43 3.17
C CYS A 144 13.96 2.74 2.08
N ALA A 145 14.88 3.67 2.33
CA ALA A 145 15.97 4.01 1.42
C ALA A 145 17.13 3.00 1.40
N LEU A 146 17.18 2.07 2.38
CA LEU A 146 18.17 0.99 2.37
C LEU A 146 18.00 0.09 1.14
N PRO A 147 19.09 -0.50 0.64
CA PRO A 147 19.03 -1.58 -0.35
C PRO A 147 18.15 -2.74 0.14
N VAL A 148 17.52 -3.45 -0.79
CA VAL A 148 16.63 -4.59 -0.48
C VAL A 148 17.38 -5.68 0.30
N GLU A 149 18.65 -5.91 0.00
CA GLU A 149 19.52 -6.90 0.67
C GLU A 149 19.79 -6.53 2.13
N GLN A 150 19.59 -5.27 2.50
CA GLN A 150 19.70 -4.76 3.87
C GLN A 150 18.34 -4.59 4.56
N GLY A 151 17.29 -5.11 3.96
CA GLY A 151 15.93 -5.04 4.50
C GLY A 151 15.21 -3.74 4.21
N GLY A 152 15.68 -2.93 3.24
CA GLY A 152 14.98 -1.76 2.72
C GLY A 152 14.03 -2.11 1.58
N TYR A 153 13.42 -1.08 1.00
CA TYR A 153 12.60 -1.21 -0.20
C TYR A 153 13.24 -0.52 -1.42
N GLY A 154 14.20 0.38 -1.21
CA GLY A 154 14.90 1.12 -2.26
C GLY A 154 14.03 2.15 -3.01
N GLY A 155 12.84 2.49 -2.50
CA GLY A 155 11.89 3.36 -3.18
C GLY A 155 11.55 4.65 -2.43
N GLU A 156 10.49 5.34 -2.88
CA GLU A 156 10.07 6.64 -2.37
C GLU A 156 9.10 6.50 -1.20
N VAL A 157 9.17 7.47 -0.29
CA VAL A 157 8.36 7.57 0.92
C VAL A 157 7.44 8.78 0.82
N PHE A 158 6.16 8.61 1.10
CA PHE A 158 5.19 9.70 1.22
C PHE A 158 4.75 9.83 2.67
N TYR A 159 5.03 10.97 3.28
CA TYR A 159 4.72 11.24 4.68
C TYR A 159 3.62 12.31 4.78
N ILE A 160 2.43 11.91 5.20
CA ILE A 160 1.31 12.80 5.50
C ILE A 160 1.39 13.14 6.99
N ASP A 161 1.79 14.38 7.29
CA ASP A 161 1.91 14.92 8.64
C ASP A 161 0.65 15.71 9.03
N THR A 162 -0.09 15.22 10.02
CA THR A 162 -1.32 15.86 10.50
C THR A 162 -1.12 16.69 11.78
N GLU A 163 0.04 16.55 12.43
CA GLU A 163 0.33 17.16 13.73
C GLU A 163 1.51 18.15 13.71
N ASP A 164 2.10 18.37 12.51
CA ASP A 164 3.29 19.23 12.34
C ASP A 164 4.50 18.73 13.14
N THR A 165 4.72 17.42 13.12
CA THR A 165 5.73 16.74 13.94
C THR A 165 6.90 16.17 13.15
N PHE A 166 6.87 16.22 11.82
CA PHE A 166 8.00 15.80 10.98
C PHE A 166 9.22 16.69 11.24
N ARG A 167 10.37 16.08 11.43
CA ARG A 167 11.64 16.77 11.71
C ARG A 167 12.75 16.24 10.81
N PRO A 168 13.15 17.02 9.77
CA PRO A 168 14.25 16.63 8.88
C PRO A 168 15.56 16.35 9.62
N GLU A 169 15.82 17.08 10.72
CA GLU A 169 17.02 16.88 11.54
C GLU A 169 17.02 15.49 12.20
N ARG A 170 15.83 14.97 12.49
CA ARG A 170 15.71 13.61 13.05
C ARG A 170 15.94 12.54 11.99
N ILE A 171 15.47 12.76 10.76
CA ILE A 171 15.78 11.91 9.61
C ILE A 171 17.30 11.85 9.39
N THR A 172 17.96 13.00 9.38
CA THR A 172 19.44 13.11 9.27
C THR A 172 20.14 12.22 10.29
N GLN A 173 19.80 12.37 11.58
CA GLN A 173 20.39 11.56 12.66
C GLN A 173 20.16 10.05 12.49
N MET A 174 18.95 9.66 12.04
CA MET A 174 18.61 8.26 11.83
C MET A 174 19.35 7.69 10.61
N ALA A 175 19.48 8.46 9.52
CA ALA A 175 20.21 8.08 8.32
C ALA A 175 21.69 7.84 8.63
N GLU A 176 22.35 8.76 9.37
CA GLU A 176 23.70 8.58 9.86
C GLU A 176 23.85 7.31 10.71
N GLY A 177 22.85 7.04 11.57
CA GLY A 177 22.83 5.87 12.44
C GLY A 177 22.77 4.53 11.71
N VAL A 178 22.19 4.48 10.51
CA VAL A 178 22.10 3.27 9.67
C VAL A 178 23.11 3.28 8.52
N GLY A 179 23.94 4.32 8.42
CA GLY A 179 25.00 4.43 7.42
C GLY A 179 24.55 4.83 6.01
N ILE A 180 23.41 5.52 5.89
CA ILE A 180 22.91 6.11 4.63
C ILE A 180 23.30 7.60 4.61
N ASP A 181 23.57 8.13 3.41
CA ASP A 181 23.71 9.57 3.21
C ASP A 181 22.41 10.29 3.59
N PRO A 182 22.45 11.25 4.55
CA PRO A 182 21.26 11.96 4.97
C PRO A 182 20.56 12.74 3.85
N SER A 183 21.30 13.26 2.89
CA SER A 183 20.73 14.00 1.75
C SER A 183 19.96 13.05 0.84
N GLU A 184 20.51 11.86 0.55
CA GLU A 184 19.82 10.83 -0.22
C GLU A 184 18.54 10.36 0.48
N ALA A 185 18.59 10.13 1.79
CA ALA A 185 17.40 9.74 2.55
C ALA A 185 16.31 10.82 2.51
N LEU A 186 16.69 12.10 2.68
CA LEU A 186 15.76 13.23 2.66
C LEU A 186 15.14 13.47 1.28
N GLU A 187 15.91 13.31 0.19
CA GLU A 187 15.40 13.46 -1.17
C GLU A 187 14.31 12.44 -1.53
N ARG A 188 14.35 11.24 -0.95
CA ARG A 188 13.37 10.18 -1.15
C ARG A 188 12.11 10.32 -0.27
N ILE A 189 12.08 11.27 0.67
CA ILE A 189 10.95 11.45 1.58
C ILE A 189 10.14 12.69 1.19
N HIS A 190 8.98 12.47 0.58
CA HIS A 190 8.03 13.51 0.20
C HIS A 190 7.10 13.80 1.38
N VAL A 191 7.17 14.99 1.95
CA VAL A 191 6.40 15.37 3.13
C VAL A 191 5.31 16.35 2.76
N ALA A 192 4.08 16.07 3.19
CA ALA A 192 2.97 16.99 3.05
C ALA A 192 2.24 17.15 4.39
N ARG A 193 2.03 18.41 4.80
CA ARG A 193 1.22 18.74 5.97
C ARG A 193 -0.26 18.73 5.60
N ALA A 194 -1.04 17.91 6.29
CA ALA A 194 -2.50 17.93 6.18
C ALA A 194 -3.09 18.94 7.17
N TYR A 195 -3.98 19.80 6.71
CA TYR A 195 -4.60 20.84 7.55
C TYR A 195 -5.99 20.45 8.09
N ASN A 196 -6.63 19.47 7.46
CA ASN A 196 -7.94 18.95 7.85
C ASN A 196 -8.16 17.58 7.22
N SER A 197 -9.25 16.89 7.59
CA SER A 197 -9.54 15.54 7.09
C SER A 197 -9.76 15.49 5.57
N ALA A 198 -10.35 16.52 4.98
CA ALA A 198 -10.56 16.58 3.53
C ALA A 198 -9.23 16.73 2.79
N HIS A 199 -8.32 17.58 3.29
CA HIS A 199 -6.98 17.73 2.74
C HIS A 199 -6.15 16.45 2.91
N GLN A 200 -6.25 15.78 4.06
CA GLN A 200 -5.62 14.49 4.30
C GLN A 200 -6.04 13.44 3.25
N MET A 201 -7.33 13.38 2.90
CA MET A 201 -7.83 12.50 1.86
C MET A 201 -7.34 12.91 0.47
N LEU A 202 -7.31 14.22 0.16
CA LEU A 202 -6.80 14.74 -1.11
C LEU A 202 -5.32 14.39 -1.34
N LEU A 203 -4.50 14.40 -0.29
CA LEU A 203 -3.09 14.01 -0.39
C LEU A 203 -2.91 12.53 -0.80
N VAL A 204 -3.86 11.66 -0.48
CA VAL A 204 -3.86 10.27 -0.96
C VAL A 204 -4.10 10.20 -2.47
N ASP A 205 -5.01 11.03 -3.00
CA ASP A 205 -5.23 11.15 -4.45
C ASP A 205 -3.98 11.71 -5.15
N GLU A 206 -3.25 12.64 -4.48
CA GLU A 206 -1.98 13.17 -4.96
C GLU A 206 -0.90 12.08 -5.06
N ILE A 207 -0.77 11.24 -4.01
CA ILE A 207 0.15 10.10 -4.02
C ILE A 207 -0.19 9.14 -5.17
N GLN A 208 -1.47 8.89 -5.45
CA GLN A 208 -1.89 8.07 -6.58
C GLN A 208 -1.44 8.65 -7.93
N ARG A 209 -1.45 9.97 -8.08
CA ARG A 209 -0.96 10.64 -9.30
C ARG A 209 0.57 10.58 -9.41
N MET A 210 1.29 10.89 -8.34
CA MET A 210 2.75 10.87 -8.30
C MET A 210 3.31 9.45 -8.46
N GLY A 211 2.65 8.44 -7.90
CA GLY A 211 3.05 7.03 -7.98
C GLY A 211 3.06 6.44 -9.40
N ARG A 212 2.60 7.21 -10.40
CA ARG A 212 2.74 6.84 -11.82
C ARG A 212 4.14 7.14 -12.38
N SER A 213 4.89 8.03 -11.74
CA SER A 213 6.21 8.48 -12.18
C SER A 213 7.33 8.14 -11.19
N VAL A 214 6.99 7.74 -9.97
CA VAL A 214 7.95 7.38 -8.92
C VAL A 214 7.58 6.06 -8.28
N ASP A 215 8.57 5.33 -7.78
CA ASP A 215 8.39 4.02 -7.14
C ASP A 215 7.96 4.18 -5.68
N VAL A 216 6.66 4.32 -5.43
CA VAL A 216 6.08 4.48 -4.08
C VAL A 216 6.20 3.17 -3.31
N ARG A 217 6.95 3.15 -2.20
CA ARG A 217 7.15 1.95 -1.39
C ARG A 217 6.65 2.06 0.03
N LEU A 218 6.58 3.27 0.58
CA LEU A 218 6.10 3.51 1.93
C LEU A 218 5.22 4.75 1.97
N ILE A 219 4.04 4.63 2.56
CA ILE A 219 3.13 5.73 2.84
C ILE A 219 2.93 5.79 4.35
N ILE A 220 3.20 6.95 4.95
CA ILE A 220 3.03 7.17 6.39
C ILE A 220 1.96 8.22 6.61
N VAL A 221 1.00 7.94 7.50
CA VAL A 221 -0.01 8.91 7.94
C VAL A 221 0.11 9.08 9.45
N ASP A 222 0.69 10.19 9.87
CA ASP A 222 0.94 10.49 11.28
C ASP A 222 0.24 11.79 11.70
N SER A 223 -0.92 11.67 12.36
CA SER A 223 -1.69 10.51 12.75
C SER A 223 -2.96 10.36 11.90
N LEU A 224 -3.41 9.11 11.73
CA LEU A 224 -4.58 8.79 10.91
C LEU A 224 -5.86 9.52 11.35
N THR A 225 -6.13 9.59 12.65
CA THR A 225 -7.45 9.98 13.17
C THR A 225 -7.52 11.39 13.76
N SER A 226 -6.42 12.12 13.86
CA SER A 226 -6.34 13.44 14.49
C SER A 226 -7.41 14.41 13.94
N HIS A 227 -7.38 14.70 12.64
CA HIS A 227 -8.35 15.60 12.01
C HIS A 227 -9.78 15.06 12.04
N PHE A 228 -9.98 13.76 11.82
CA PHE A 228 -11.32 13.16 11.88
C PHE A 228 -11.94 13.27 13.28
N ARG A 229 -11.14 13.20 14.34
CA ARG A 229 -11.62 13.41 15.71
C ARG A 229 -11.93 14.88 16.00
N ALA A 230 -11.11 15.79 15.50
CA ALA A 230 -11.27 17.22 15.71
C ALA A 230 -12.50 17.80 14.98
N GLU A 231 -12.81 17.31 13.78
CA GLU A 231 -13.88 17.85 12.93
C GLU A 231 -15.24 17.20 13.20
N TYR A 232 -15.27 15.89 13.49
CA TYR A 232 -16.51 15.12 13.67
C TYR A 232 -16.77 14.88 15.15
N LEU A 233 -17.21 15.94 15.85
CA LEU A 233 -17.44 15.91 17.29
C LEU A 233 -18.84 15.40 17.64
N GLY A 234 -18.94 14.76 18.81
CA GLY A 234 -20.20 14.29 19.37
C GLY A 234 -20.75 12.99 18.75
N ARG A 235 -21.71 12.38 19.46
CA ARG A 235 -22.28 11.07 19.10
C ARG A 235 -23.01 11.08 17.75
N GLY A 236 -23.65 12.19 17.38
CA GLY A 236 -24.38 12.32 16.11
C GLY A 236 -23.49 12.31 14.87
N MET A 237 -22.22 12.66 15.00
CA MET A 237 -21.26 12.69 13.88
C MET A 237 -20.45 11.40 13.75
N LEU A 238 -20.63 10.43 14.65
CA LEU A 238 -19.82 9.19 14.67
C LEU A 238 -19.95 8.39 13.35
N ALA A 239 -21.17 8.26 12.82
CA ALA A 239 -21.41 7.53 11.57
C ALA A 239 -20.71 8.20 10.38
N ALA A 240 -20.84 9.52 10.24
CA ALA A 240 -20.20 10.29 9.18
C ALA A 240 -18.66 10.22 9.28
N ARG A 241 -18.11 10.35 10.49
CA ARG A 241 -16.67 10.16 10.73
C ARG A 241 -16.19 8.78 10.28
N GLN A 242 -16.93 7.73 10.68
CA GLN A 242 -16.55 6.37 10.36
C GLN A 242 -16.63 6.07 8.85
N GLN A 243 -17.64 6.61 8.16
CA GLN A 243 -17.75 6.45 6.70
C GLN A 243 -16.56 7.09 5.97
N LYS A 244 -16.18 8.32 6.34
CA LYS A 244 -15.03 8.99 5.73
C LYS A 244 -13.71 8.29 6.04
N LEU A 245 -13.52 7.87 7.28
CA LEU A 245 -12.32 7.14 7.69
C LEU A 245 -12.21 5.80 6.96
N ASN A 246 -13.32 5.06 6.82
CA ASN A 246 -13.33 3.80 6.08
C ASN A 246 -13.01 4.01 4.58
N ARG A 247 -13.54 5.10 3.97
CA ARG A 247 -13.17 5.47 2.60
C ARG A 247 -11.67 5.75 2.49
N HIS A 248 -11.14 6.58 3.37
CA HIS A 248 -9.72 6.93 3.40
C HIS A 248 -8.82 5.70 3.56
N LEU A 249 -9.17 4.77 4.47
CA LEU A 249 -8.43 3.50 4.63
C LEU A 249 -8.54 2.61 3.39
N LYS A 250 -9.70 2.60 2.70
CA LYS A 250 -9.86 1.86 1.44
C LYS A 250 -8.95 2.41 0.35
N ASP A 251 -8.84 3.75 0.24
CA ASP A 251 -8.01 4.40 -0.75
C ASP A 251 -6.51 4.15 -0.45
N LEU A 252 -6.10 4.23 0.82
CA LEU A 252 -4.76 3.84 1.27
C LEU A 252 -4.44 2.37 0.97
N LYS A 253 -5.38 1.45 1.24
CA LYS A 253 -5.19 0.02 0.94
C LYS A 253 -5.01 -0.24 -0.56
N LYS A 254 -5.79 0.48 -1.39
CA LYS A 254 -5.66 0.42 -2.84
C LYS A 254 -4.24 0.85 -3.29
N LEU A 255 -3.71 1.95 -2.73
CA LEU A 255 -2.33 2.38 -3.01
C LEU A 255 -1.31 1.34 -2.59
N ALA A 256 -1.49 0.73 -1.40
CA ALA A 256 -0.61 -0.34 -0.92
C ALA A 256 -0.57 -1.52 -1.91
N ASP A 257 -1.72 -1.93 -2.43
CA ASP A 257 -1.83 -3.07 -3.34
C ASP A 257 -1.24 -2.77 -4.73
N VAL A 258 -1.59 -1.60 -5.30
CA VAL A 258 -1.16 -1.22 -6.67
C VAL A 258 0.35 -0.96 -6.73
N ASN A 259 0.92 -0.33 -5.71
CA ASN A 259 2.34 0.05 -5.71
C ASN A 259 3.25 -1.00 -5.02
N ASN A 260 2.70 -2.12 -4.57
CA ASN A 260 3.44 -3.04 -3.69
C ASN A 260 4.11 -2.27 -2.54
N ALA A 261 3.35 -1.39 -1.87
CA ALA A 261 3.82 -0.49 -0.84
C ALA A 261 3.32 -0.90 0.55
N LEU A 262 4.05 -0.48 1.60
CA LEU A 262 3.58 -0.49 2.98
C LEU A 262 2.84 0.81 3.27
N VAL A 263 1.69 0.73 3.94
CA VAL A 263 1.04 1.89 4.57
C VAL A 263 1.20 1.77 6.09
N LEU A 264 1.90 2.72 6.69
CA LEU A 264 2.00 2.86 8.13
C LEU A 264 1.06 3.97 8.60
N VAL A 265 0.19 3.68 9.56
CA VAL A 265 -0.63 4.69 10.20
C VAL A 265 -0.34 4.74 11.69
N THR A 266 -0.26 5.94 12.27
CA THR A 266 -0.18 6.09 13.71
C THR A 266 -1.53 6.50 14.28
N ASN A 267 -1.80 6.09 15.53
CA ASN A 267 -3.03 6.45 16.20
C ASN A 267 -2.78 6.69 17.70
N GLN A 268 -3.42 7.72 18.24
CA GLN A 268 -3.39 7.98 19.67
C GLN A 268 -4.57 7.30 20.36
N VAL A 269 -4.27 6.53 21.39
CA VAL A 269 -5.28 5.99 22.30
C VAL A 269 -5.45 6.89 23.50
N HIS A 270 -6.70 7.09 23.93
CA HIS A 270 -7.04 7.83 25.13
C HIS A 270 -7.71 6.89 26.11
N SER A 271 -7.29 6.91 27.38
CA SER A 271 -8.03 6.22 28.43
C SER A 271 -9.40 6.89 28.61
N LYS A 272 -10.44 6.07 28.78
CA LYS A 272 -11.76 6.58 29.19
C LYS A 272 -11.77 6.71 30.72
N PRO A 273 -11.83 7.91 31.29
CA PRO A 273 -11.81 8.09 32.76
C PRO A 273 -13.01 7.44 33.45
N ASP A 274 -14.11 7.19 32.72
CA ASP A 274 -15.36 6.64 33.26
C ASP A 274 -15.50 5.12 33.10
N ALA A 275 -14.47 4.43 32.60
CA ALA A 275 -14.50 2.97 32.47
C ALA A 275 -14.22 2.31 33.84
N MET A 276 -15.27 2.03 34.62
CA MET A 276 -15.15 1.32 35.89
C MET A 276 -14.78 -0.16 35.73
N TRP A 277 -14.97 -0.75 34.54
CA TRP A 277 -14.66 -2.15 34.21
C TRP A 277 -14.29 -2.28 32.71
N GLY A 278 -13.22 -3.01 32.41
CA GLY A 278 -12.74 -3.29 31.05
C GLY A 278 -11.43 -2.57 30.69
N ASP A 279 -10.98 -2.77 29.45
CA ASP A 279 -9.80 -2.08 28.92
C ASP A 279 -10.08 -0.57 28.82
N PRO A 280 -9.37 0.29 29.53
CA PRO A 280 -9.59 1.75 29.53
C PRO A 280 -9.14 2.39 28.21
N THR A 281 -8.43 1.67 27.33
CA THR A 281 -7.89 2.20 26.07
C THR A 281 -8.89 2.03 24.94
N LYS A 282 -9.32 3.14 24.35
CA LYS A 282 -10.06 3.19 23.08
C LYS A 282 -9.64 4.36 22.25
#